data_13efd88f5a0eaa6e74d8339293834d0b
#
_entry.id   13efd88f5a0eaa6e74d8339293834d0b
#
_cell.length_a   1.000
_cell.length_b   1.000
_cell.length_c   1.000
_cell.angle_alpha   90.00
_cell.angle_beta   90.00
_cell.angle_gamma   90.00
#
_symmetry.space_group_name_H-M   'P 1'
#
loop_
_entity.id
_entity.type
_entity.pdbx_description
1 polymer ?
#
loop_
_entity_poly.entity_id
_entity_poly.type
_entity_poly.pdbx_seq_one_letter_code
_entity_poly.pdbx_strand_id
1 'polypeptide(L)'
;MQIFVADKSQLTVIRDLAYKIWPDAYGEILSEAQLDYMLENFYAIPALEKQMEMGHVFLLAEENDVFYGFASYEVNCKSTGKTKLHKIYVLTETQGKGVGKLLLSAVEKAAIKASNSHVFLNVNRYNNAQEFYKRLGFEIIHQEDIEIGQGYLMEDFVMEKPL
;
A
#
# COMPACT_ATOMS: atom_id res chain seq x y z
N MET A 1 -2.38 -18.27 -7.65
CA MET A 1 -1.81 -17.04 -7.06
C MET A 1 -1.58 -17.23 -5.58
N GLN A 2 -0.34 -17.05 -5.14
CA GLN A 2 0.07 -17.22 -3.76
C GLN A 2 0.40 -15.86 -3.13
N ILE A 3 -0.10 -15.62 -1.91
CA ILE A 3 0.23 -14.43 -1.12
C ILE A 3 1.06 -14.89 0.07
N PHE A 4 2.22 -14.27 0.27
CA PHE A 4 3.10 -14.63 1.38
C PHE A 4 3.83 -13.40 1.94
N VAL A 5 4.33 -13.56 3.16
CA VAL A 5 5.10 -12.50 3.83
C VAL A 5 6.51 -12.45 3.23
N ALA A 6 6.90 -11.27 2.75
CA ALA A 6 8.24 -11.03 2.23
C ALA A 6 9.26 -10.91 3.36
N ASP A 7 10.43 -11.49 3.16
CA ASP A 7 11.56 -11.28 4.04
C ASP A 7 12.46 -10.13 3.55
N LYS A 8 13.47 -9.80 4.34
CA LYS A 8 14.37 -8.69 4.04
C LYS A 8 15.09 -8.84 2.69
N SER A 9 15.39 -10.08 2.28
CA SER A 9 16.05 -10.34 0.99
C SER A 9 15.16 -10.02 -0.20
N GLN A 10 13.85 -9.90 -0.01
CA GLN A 10 12.88 -9.65 -1.07
C GLN A 10 12.47 -8.18 -1.19
N LEU A 11 13.08 -7.28 -0.42
CA LEU A 11 12.82 -5.84 -0.52
C LEU A 11 13.18 -5.26 -1.88
N THR A 12 14.16 -5.86 -2.57
CA THR A 12 14.49 -5.48 -3.96
C THR A 12 13.33 -5.75 -4.91
N VAL A 13 12.58 -6.84 -4.70
CA VAL A 13 11.37 -7.16 -5.48
C VAL A 13 10.30 -6.09 -5.25
N ILE A 14 10.09 -5.70 -4.00
CA ILE A 14 9.14 -4.64 -3.63
C ILE A 14 9.51 -3.32 -4.34
N ARG A 15 10.76 -2.91 -4.23
CA ARG A 15 11.26 -1.69 -4.89
C ARG A 15 11.06 -1.75 -6.40
N ASP A 16 11.44 -2.84 -7.03
CA ASP A 16 11.37 -2.97 -8.49
C ASP A 16 9.91 -2.95 -8.97
N LEU A 17 9.00 -3.58 -8.24
CA LEU A 17 7.57 -3.52 -8.52
C LEU A 17 7.04 -2.09 -8.39
N ALA A 18 7.41 -1.37 -7.33
CA ALA A 18 6.98 0.01 -7.13
C ALA A 18 7.43 0.93 -8.28
N TYR A 19 8.68 0.83 -8.68
CA TYR A 19 9.23 1.62 -9.79
C TYR A 19 8.54 1.32 -11.12
N LYS A 20 8.06 0.10 -11.29
CA LYS A 20 7.32 -0.31 -12.48
C LYS A 20 5.86 0.15 -12.44
N ILE A 21 5.22 0.08 -11.27
CA ILE A 21 3.78 0.34 -11.11
C ILE A 21 3.47 1.83 -10.98
N TRP A 22 4.25 2.58 -10.20
CA TRP A 22 3.95 3.97 -9.84
C TRP A 22 3.81 4.93 -11.02
N PRO A 23 4.63 4.86 -12.09
CA PRO A 23 4.40 5.72 -13.25
C PRO A 23 3.01 5.53 -13.87
N ASP A 24 2.49 4.31 -13.92
CA ASP A 24 1.16 4.03 -14.44
C ASP A 24 0.06 4.50 -13.46
N ALA A 25 0.28 4.34 -12.15
CA ALA A 25 -0.70 4.69 -11.14
C ALA A 25 -0.81 6.20 -10.90
N TYR A 26 0.31 6.92 -10.95
CA TYR A 26 0.39 8.31 -10.54
C TYR A 26 0.90 9.28 -11.60
N GLY A 27 1.30 8.81 -12.77
CA GLY A 27 1.91 9.65 -13.81
C GLY A 27 1.04 10.81 -14.27
N GLU A 28 -0.28 10.69 -14.20
CA GLU A 28 -1.23 11.75 -14.55
C GLU A 28 -1.64 12.60 -13.35
N ILE A 29 -1.30 12.18 -12.13
CA ILE A 29 -1.69 12.85 -10.88
C ILE A 29 -0.56 13.69 -10.32
N LEU A 30 0.66 13.16 -10.37
CA LEU A 30 1.86 13.78 -9.80
C LEU A 30 2.81 14.26 -10.90
N SER A 31 3.55 15.33 -10.64
CA SER A 31 4.65 15.72 -11.51
C SER A 31 5.72 14.63 -11.51
N GLU A 32 6.49 14.55 -12.60
CA GLU A 32 7.60 13.61 -12.70
C GLU A 32 8.59 13.77 -11.55
N ALA A 33 8.90 15.03 -11.18
CA ALA A 33 9.81 15.34 -10.08
C ALA A 33 9.28 14.86 -8.73
N GLN A 34 7.98 15.03 -8.46
CA GLN A 34 7.37 14.56 -7.21
C GLN A 34 7.32 13.03 -7.18
N LEU A 35 6.97 12.39 -8.29
CA LEU A 35 6.93 10.94 -8.41
C LEU A 35 8.30 10.33 -8.12
N ASP A 36 9.36 10.86 -8.74
CA ASP A 36 10.73 10.38 -8.52
C ASP A 36 11.17 10.59 -7.07
N TYR A 37 10.84 11.74 -6.49
CA TYR A 37 11.13 12.05 -5.09
C TYR A 37 10.46 11.04 -4.15
N MET A 38 9.19 10.76 -4.37
CA MET A 38 8.43 9.82 -3.52
C MET A 38 8.95 8.39 -3.66
N LEU A 39 9.24 7.93 -4.89
CA LEU A 39 9.79 6.60 -5.11
C LEU A 39 11.13 6.42 -4.40
N GLU A 40 12.03 7.39 -4.52
CA GLU A 40 13.33 7.32 -3.86
C GLU A 40 13.19 7.32 -2.34
N ASN A 41 12.36 8.21 -1.78
CA ASN A 41 12.21 8.33 -0.33
C ASN A 41 11.45 7.18 0.31
N PHE A 42 10.48 6.57 -0.38
CA PHE A 42 9.63 5.53 0.21
C PHE A 42 10.10 4.11 -0.12
N TYR A 43 10.85 3.93 -1.21
CA TYR A 43 11.20 2.60 -1.74
C TYR A 43 12.71 2.34 -1.88
N ALA A 44 13.56 3.26 -1.47
CA ALA A 44 14.98 2.93 -1.31
C ALA A 44 15.12 1.80 -0.30
N ILE A 45 16.05 0.88 -0.52
CA ILE A 45 16.22 -0.29 0.37
C ILE A 45 16.36 0.12 1.84
N PRO A 46 17.17 1.13 2.22
CA PRO A 46 17.22 1.55 3.61
C PRO A 46 15.88 2.05 4.18
N ALA A 47 15.07 2.71 3.34
CA ALA A 47 13.73 3.16 3.76
C ALA A 47 12.80 1.99 4.02
N LEU A 48 12.81 0.98 3.15
CA LEU A 48 12.00 -0.24 3.31
C LEU A 48 12.45 -1.05 4.54
N GLU A 49 13.76 -1.16 4.76
CA GLU A 49 14.29 -1.84 5.95
C GLU A 49 13.83 -1.14 7.23
N LYS A 50 13.87 0.19 7.25
CA LYS A 50 13.37 0.98 8.39
C LYS A 50 11.88 0.76 8.64
N GLN A 51 11.09 0.68 7.59
CA GLN A 51 9.66 0.38 7.70
C GLN A 51 9.44 -1.00 8.34
N MET A 52 10.19 -2.02 7.95
CA MET A 52 10.14 -3.33 8.61
C MET A 52 10.49 -3.24 10.10
N GLU A 53 11.53 -2.50 10.45
CA GLU A 53 11.93 -2.29 11.84
C GLU A 53 10.84 -1.60 12.67
N MET A 54 10.04 -0.74 12.02
CA MET A 54 8.91 -0.04 12.64
C MET A 54 7.66 -0.92 12.77
N GLY A 55 7.68 -2.15 12.26
CA GLY A 55 6.55 -3.07 12.36
C GLY A 55 5.71 -3.22 11.10
N HIS A 56 6.14 -2.64 9.97
CA HIS A 56 5.45 -2.86 8.69
C HIS A 56 5.73 -4.27 8.19
N VAL A 57 4.69 -4.99 7.83
CA VAL A 57 4.78 -6.32 7.22
C VAL A 57 4.50 -6.18 5.72
N PHE A 58 5.40 -6.71 4.90
CA PHE A 58 5.26 -6.68 3.45
C PHE A 58 4.74 -8.03 2.94
N LEU A 59 3.77 -7.97 2.03
CA LEU A 59 3.21 -9.14 1.35
C LEU A 59 3.55 -9.08 -0.13
N LEU A 60 3.82 -10.24 -0.71
CA LEU A 60 4.03 -10.40 -2.15
C LEU A 60 2.97 -11.33 -2.73
N ALA A 61 2.52 -11.02 -3.94
CA ALA A 61 1.64 -11.87 -4.74
C ALA A 61 2.48 -12.49 -5.85
N GLU A 62 2.53 -13.82 -5.88
CA GLU A 62 3.35 -14.58 -6.82
C GLU A 62 2.55 -15.70 -7.50
N GLU A 63 2.84 -15.95 -8.75
CA GLU A 63 2.36 -17.12 -9.48
C GLU A 63 3.40 -17.53 -10.51
N ASN A 64 3.80 -18.82 -10.51
CA ASN A 64 4.79 -19.36 -11.44
C ASN A 64 6.11 -18.60 -11.46
N ASP A 65 6.63 -18.27 -10.26
CA ASP A 65 7.88 -17.52 -10.06
C ASP A 65 7.85 -16.07 -10.59
N VAL A 66 6.66 -15.54 -10.86
CA VAL A 66 6.47 -14.14 -11.28
C VAL A 66 5.73 -13.37 -10.19
N PHE A 67 6.25 -12.20 -9.84
CA PHE A 67 5.64 -11.32 -8.84
C PHE A 67 4.71 -10.32 -9.53
N TYR A 68 3.47 -10.23 -9.06
CA TYR A 68 2.43 -9.42 -9.69
C TYR A 68 1.99 -8.21 -8.87
N GLY A 69 2.35 -8.16 -7.62
CA GLY A 69 1.97 -7.06 -6.75
C GLY A 69 2.48 -7.24 -5.33
N PHE A 70 2.25 -6.22 -4.54
CA PHE A 70 2.65 -6.23 -3.13
C PHE A 70 1.71 -5.37 -2.30
N ALA A 71 1.75 -5.61 -0.99
CA ALA A 71 1.08 -4.78 -0.01
C ALA A 71 1.97 -4.61 1.22
N SER A 72 1.72 -3.61 2.03
CA SER A 72 2.28 -3.55 3.37
C SER A 72 1.25 -3.04 4.36
N TYR A 73 1.32 -3.56 5.57
CA TYR A 73 0.39 -3.21 6.63
C TYR A 73 1.10 -3.17 7.98
N GLU A 74 0.44 -2.53 8.92
CA GLU A 74 0.92 -2.43 10.30
C GLU A 74 -0.26 -2.64 11.25
N VAL A 75 -0.22 -3.71 12.05
CA VAL A 75 -1.26 -3.97 13.04
C VAL A 75 -1.11 -3.01 14.23
N ASN A 76 -2.22 -2.68 14.86
CA ASN A 76 -2.25 -1.77 16.02
C ASN A 76 -1.47 -0.47 15.76
N CYS A 77 -1.66 0.11 14.61
CA CYS A 77 -0.94 1.31 14.18
C CYS A 77 -1.18 2.45 15.17
N LYS A 78 -0.07 3.03 15.67
CA LYS A 78 -0.11 4.11 16.68
C LYS A 78 -0.95 3.76 17.90
N SER A 79 -0.98 2.49 18.29
CA SER A 79 -1.72 1.99 19.47
C SER A 79 -3.23 2.28 19.41
N THR A 80 -3.81 2.29 18.21
CA THR A 80 -5.23 2.59 18.00
C THR A 80 -6.13 1.36 18.03
N GLY A 81 -5.56 0.15 18.03
CA GLY A 81 -6.35 -1.08 17.85
C GLY A 81 -6.84 -1.26 16.43
N LYS A 82 -6.27 -0.54 15.46
CA LYS A 82 -6.61 -0.61 14.04
C LYS A 82 -5.37 -0.96 13.23
N THR A 83 -5.57 -1.66 12.13
CA THR A 83 -4.52 -2.00 11.17
C THR A 83 -4.48 -0.95 10.06
N LYS A 84 -3.30 -0.39 9.78
CA LYS A 84 -3.11 0.48 8.64
C LYS A 84 -2.61 -0.32 7.45
N LEU A 85 -3.30 -0.18 6.33
CA LEU A 85 -2.80 -0.61 5.01
C LEU A 85 -1.93 0.53 4.47
N HIS A 86 -0.62 0.35 4.48
CA HIS A 86 0.33 1.39 4.02
C HIS A 86 0.49 1.40 2.51
N LYS A 87 0.49 0.22 1.89
CA LYS A 87 0.74 0.06 0.45
C LYS A 87 -0.07 -1.10 -0.10
N ILE A 88 -0.62 -0.92 -1.29
CA ILE A 88 -1.18 -2.01 -2.11
C ILE A 88 -1.08 -1.61 -3.58
N TYR A 89 -0.27 -2.33 -4.33
CA TYR A 89 -0.01 -2.03 -5.73
C TYR A 89 0.08 -3.31 -6.53
N VAL A 90 -0.52 -3.32 -7.70
CA VAL A 90 -0.59 -4.47 -8.60
C VAL A 90 -0.15 -4.04 -9.99
N LEU A 91 0.62 -4.88 -10.67
CA LEU A 91 1.03 -4.62 -12.05
C LEU A 91 -0.19 -4.34 -12.92
N THR A 92 -0.08 -3.33 -13.77
CA THR A 92 -1.18 -2.86 -14.62
C THR A 92 -1.77 -3.97 -15.49
N GLU A 93 -0.92 -4.85 -16.04
CA GLU A 93 -1.33 -5.97 -16.88
C GLU A 93 -2.14 -7.04 -16.13
N THR A 94 -2.13 -7.03 -14.80
CA THR A 94 -2.90 -7.97 -13.98
C THR A 94 -4.08 -7.34 -13.25
N GLN A 95 -4.33 -6.06 -13.46
CA GLN A 95 -5.50 -5.40 -12.89
C GLN A 95 -6.77 -6.03 -13.42
N GLY A 96 -7.78 -6.16 -12.55
CA GLY A 96 -9.03 -6.85 -12.89
C GLY A 96 -9.00 -8.36 -12.71
N LYS A 97 -7.85 -8.94 -12.34
CA LYS A 97 -7.70 -10.40 -12.08
C LYS A 97 -7.80 -10.77 -10.61
N GLY A 98 -8.17 -9.83 -9.75
CA GLY A 98 -8.40 -10.08 -8.33
C GLY A 98 -7.15 -10.11 -7.46
N VAL A 99 -5.97 -9.73 -7.95
CA VAL A 99 -4.73 -9.75 -7.17
C VAL A 99 -4.79 -8.77 -6.00
N GLY A 100 -5.27 -7.54 -6.23
CA GLY A 100 -5.47 -6.55 -5.17
C GLY A 100 -6.42 -7.03 -4.09
N LYS A 101 -7.49 -7.70 -4.48
CA LYS A 101 -8.46 -8.26 -3.53
C LYS A 101 -7.85 -9.38 -2.68
N LEU A 102 -7.00 -10.23 -3.28
CA LEU A 102 -6.28 -11.28 -2.55
C LEU A 102 -5.31 -10.68 -1.52
N LEU A 103 -4.56 -9.65 -1.92
CA LEU A 103 -3.66 -8.95 -1.02
C LEU A 103 -4.42 -8.31 0.15
N LEU A 104 -5.51 -7.61 -0.14
CA LEU A 104 -6.33 -6.99 0.90
C LEU A 104 -6.94 -8.03 1.84
N SER A 105 -7.41 -9.15 1.30
CA SER A 105 -7.95 -10.25 2.11
C SER A 105 -6.90 -10.77 3.11
N ALA A 106 -5.63 -10.89 2.68
CA ALA A 106 -4.55 -11.30 3.56
C ALA A 106 -4.30 -10.27 4.68
N VAL A 107 -4.38 -8.98 4.36
CA VAL A 107 -4.26 -7.90 5.36
C VAL A 107 -5.42 -7.98 6.37
N GLU A 108 -6.64 -8.16 5.90
CA GLU A 108 -7.82 -8.27 6.78
C GLU A 108 -7.72 -9.46 7.73
N LYS A 109 -7.24 -10.61 7.23
CA LYS A 109 -7.01 -11.79 8.06
C LYS A 109 -5.98 -11.53 9.16
N ALA A 110 -4.89 -10.84 8.82
CA ALA A 110 -3.86 -10.46 9.79
C ALA A 110 -4.42 -9.50 10.86
N ALA A 111 -5.24 -8.54 10.44
CA ALA A 111 -5.89 -7.58 11.32
C ALA A 111 -6.85 -8.27 12.31
N ILE A 112 -7.65 -9.20 11.82
CA ILE A 112 -8.59 -9.99 12.65
C ILE A 112 -7.79 -10.83 13.65
N LYS A 113 -6.71 -11.48 13.20
CA LYS A 113 -5.85 -12.28 14.07
C LYS A 113 -5.21 -11.45 15.19
N ALA A 114 -4.91 -10.18 14.90
CA ALA A 114 -4.37 -9.24 15.88
C ALA A 114 -5.44 -8.60 16.77
N SER A 115 -6.71 -8.99 16.61
CA SER A 115 -7.86 -8.43 17.35
C SER A 115 -8.05 -6.93 17.08
N ASN A 116 -7.69 -6.47 15.89
CA ASN A 116 -7.93 -5.09 15.48
C ASN A 116 -9.38 -4.92 14.99
N SER A 117 -9.93 -3.73 15.19
CA SER A 117 -11.35 -3.46 14.90
C SER A 117 -11.61 -3.02 13.46
N HIS A 118 -10.62 -2.43 12.82
CA HIS A 118 -10.75 -1.82 11.50
C HIS A 118 -9.45 -1.95 10.69
N VAL A 119 -9.59 -1.88 9.38
CA VAL A 119 -8.47 -1.56 8.48
C VAL A 119 -8.70 -0.13 7.98
N PHE A 120 -7.67 0.70 7.99
CA PHE A 120 -7.73 2.04 7.44
C PHE A 120 -6.54 2.28 6.50
N LEU A 121 -6.68 3.28 5.63
CA LEU A 121 -5.67 3.61 4.64
C LEU A 121 -5.74 5.09 4.25
N ASN A 122 -4.65 5.56 3.68
CA ASN A 122 -4.62 6.83 2.99
C ASN A 122 -4.63 6.59 1.48
N VAL A 123 -5.43 7.33 0.74
CA VAL A 123 -5.46 7.27 -0.72
C VAL A 123 -5.49 8.68 -1.29
N ASN A 124 -4.72 8.92 -2.35
CA ASN A 124 -4.71 10.21 -3.03
C ASN A 124 -6.12 10.55 -3.52
N ARG A 125 -6.58 11.80 -3.27
CA ARG A 125 -7.93 12.26 -3.63
C ARG A 125 -8.22 12.18 -5.13
N TYR A 126 -7.20 12.17 -5.95
CA TYR A 126 -7.33 12.16 -7.41
C TYR A 126 -7.11 10.76 -8.00
N ASN A 127 -6.92 9.75 -7.16
CA ASN A 127 -6.69 8.37 -7.57
C ASN A 127 -8.01 7.60 -7.63
N ASN A 128 -8.28 6.94 -8.75
CA ASN A 128 -9.47 6.11 -8.96
C ASN A 128 -9.52 4.87 -8.08
N ALA A 129 -8.44 4.51 -7.38
CA ALA A 129 -8.41 3.40 -6.43
C ALA A 129 -9.46 3.54 -5.33
N GLN A 130 -9.98 4.74 -5.07
CA GLN A 130 -11.08 4.95 -4.14
C GLN A 130 -12.28 4.07 -4.46
N GLU A 131 -12.60 3.89 -5.74
CA GLU A 131 -13.74 3.07 -6.17
C GLU A 131 -13.52 1.59 -5.82
N PHE A 132 -12.29 1.11 -5.96
CA PHE A 132 -11.90 -0.23 -5.53
C PHE A 132 -12.15 -0.44 -4.04
N TYR A 133 -11.69 0.51 -3.21
CA TYR A 133 -11.86 0.41 -1.76
C TYR A 133 -13.34 0.52 -1.35
N LYS A 134 -14.09 1.43 -1.95
CA LYS A 134 -15.53 1.58 -1.67
C LYS A 134 -16.30 0.29 -1.95
N ARG A 135 -15.99 -0.38 -3.05
CA ARG A 135 -16.62 -1.66 -3.39
C ARG A 135 -16.32 -2.76 -2.38
N LEU A 136 -15.20 -2.66 -1.67
CA LEU A 136 -14.80 -3.63 -0.66
C LEU A 136 -15.21 -3.23 0.76
N GLY A 137 -16.01 -2.17 0.90
CA GLY A 137 -16.61 -1.78 2.19
C GLY A 137 -15.90 -0.65 2.92
N PHE A 138 -14.93 0.01 2.31
CA PHE A 138 -14.28 1.18 2.90
C PHE A 138 -15.12 2.43 2.68
N GLU A 139 -15.11 3.32 3.68
CA GLU A 139 -15.74 4.64 3.63
C GLU A 139 -14.72 5.74 3.90
N ILE A 140 -14.91 6.89 3.27
CA ILE A 140 -14.10 8.07 3.54
C ILE A 140 -14.50 8.62 4.91
N ILE A 141 -13.55 8.69 5.85
CA ILE A 141 -13.78 9.21 7.19
C ILE A 141 -13.11 10.55 7.45
N HIS A 142 -12.10 10.91 6.64
CA HIS A 142 -11.29 12.10 6.89
C HIS A 142 -10.56 12.50 5.63
N GLN A 143 -10.15 13.77 5.57
CA GLN A 143 -9.32 14.33 4.51
C GLN A 143 -8.12 15.02 5.14
N GLU A 144 -6.93 14.80 4.59
CA GLU A 144 -5.72 15.43 5.09
C GLU A 144 -4.72 15.74 3.98
N ASP A 145 -3.95 16.80 4.20
CA ASP A 145 -2.82 17.16 3.35
C ASP A 145 -1.55 16.95 4.18
N ILE A 146 -0.64 16.13 3.69
CA ILE A 146 0.58 15.75 4.39
C ILE A 146 1.79 16.32 3.65
N GLU A 147 2.59 17.13 4.35
CA GLU A 147 3.87 17.60 3.81
C GLU A 147 4.89 16.46 3.87
N ILE A 148 5.54 16.18 2.74
CA ILE A 148 6.51 15.11 2.62
C ILE A 148 7.93 15.61 2.31
N GLY A 149 8.14 16.93 2.44
CA GLY A 149 9.42 17.59 2.18
C GLY A 149 9.49 18.19 0.79
N GLN A 150 10.42 19.11 0.59
CA GLN A 150 10.68 19.79 -0.68
C GLN A 150 9.46 20.55 -1.25
N GLY A 151 8.50 20.93 -0.41
CA GLY A 151 7.27 21.60 -0.82
C GLY A 151 6.21 20.68 -1.41
N TYR A 152 6.42 19.38 -1.41
CA TYR A 152 5.46 18.41 -1.92
C TYR A 152 4.40 18.07 -0.88
N LEU A 153 3.17 17.84 -1.36
CA LEU A 153 2.04 17.43 -0.53
C LEU A 153 1.51 16.06 -0.99
N MET A 154 1.09 15.26 -0.02
CA MET A 154 0.19 14.13 -0.25
C MET A 154 -1.21 14.60 0.11
N GLU A 155 -2.05 14.78 -0.89
CA GLU A 155 -3.43 15.24 -0.75
C GLU A 155 -4.35 14.03 -0.69
N ASP A 156 -4.65 13.57 0.54
CA ASP A 156 -5.26 12.28 0.77
C ASP A 156 -6.67 12.34 1.33
N PHE A 157 -7.44 11.27 1.04
CA PHE A 157 -8.55 10.82 1.88
C PHE A 157 -8.05 9.72 2.79
N VAL A 158 -8.58 9.67 4.02
CA VAL A 158 -8.45 8.51 4.90
C VAL A 158 -9.72 7.70 4.77
N MET A 159 -9.57 6.42 4.46
CA MET A 159 -10.69 5.49 4.33
C MET A 159 -10.57 4.39 5.37
N GLU A 160 -11.70 3.87 5.83
CA GLU A 160 -11.75 2.89 6.90
C GLU A 160 -12.83 1.84 6.64
N LYS A 161 -12.55 0.60 7.04
CA LYS A 161 -13.49 -0.52 6.95
C LYS A 161 -13.55 -1.26 8.28
N PRO A 162 -14.74 -1.47 8.88
CA PRO A 162 -14.88 -2.30 10.07
C PRO A 162 -14.66 -3.78 9.72
N LEU A 163 -14.06 -4.50 10.63
CA LEU A 163 -13.80 -5.94 10.48
C LEU A 163 -14.88 -6.80 11.15
#